data_fa4ba7b878ab512e6a0f6371da417d11
#
_entry.id   fa4ba7b878ab512e6a0f6371da417d11
#
_cell.length_a   1.000
_cell.length_b   1.000
_cell.length_c   1.000
_cell.angle_alpha   90.00
_cell.angle_beta   90.00
_cell.angle_gamma   90.00
#
_symmetry.space_group_name_H-M   'P 1'
#
loop_
_entity.id
_entity.type
_entity.pdbx_description
1 polymer ?
#
loop_
_entity_poly.entity_id
_entity_poly.type
_entity_poly.pdbx_seq_one_letter_code
_entity_poly.pdbx_strand_id
1 'polypeptide(L)'
;MKRIFLSLILTAATLPWATAVLAQQDPSEAPATRPVNPVSAPQKLIFVPDSLKPYDFNKDDERWCWRHSAQTQNIVYFWEKPFGDNPQNPPSLEGKPMKFDLGNLQTQVERFYRFFRDTLKFSLPGSICDKYKMMVMVNYSLEGTAYGGTYDDFIGALWVTPNRIQDKKLNCLAHELGHSFQLQIMADKTGEAWG
;
A
#
# COMPACT_ATOMS: atom_id res chain seq x y z
N MET A 1 39.04 20.34 -74.29
CA MET A 1 38.46 20.73 -72.98
C MET A 1 36.99 20.29 -72.96
N LYS A 2 36.66 19.13 -72.36
CA LYS A 2 35.29 18.62 -72.21
C LYS A 2 34.86 18.79 -70.77
N ARG A 3 33.84 19.61 -70.52
CA ARG A 3 33.20 19.79 -69.22
C ARG A 3 32.15 18.68 -69.03
N ILE A 4 32.31 17.85 -68.02
CA ILE A 4 31.35 16.84 -67.63
C ILE A 4 30.44 17.50 -66.56
N PHE A 5 29.13 17.60 -66.80
CA PHE A 5 28.12 17.98 -65.89
C PHE A 5 27.64 16.73 -65.12
N LEU A 6 27.82 16.72 -63.79
CA LEU A 6 27.34 15.68 -62.94
C LEU A 6 25.96 16.12 -62.42
N SER A 7 24.89 15.47 -62.88
CA SER A 7 23.54 15.69 -62.37
C SER A 7 23.32 14.86 -61.12
N LEU A 8 23.08 15.53 -59.99
CA LEU A 8 22.72 14.91 -58.73
C LEU A 8 21.21 14.67 -58.73
N ILE A 9 20.76 13.41 -58.76
CA ILE A 9 19.36 13.02 -58.64
C ILE A 9 19.07 12.87 -57.16
N LEU A 10 18.23 13.76 -56.61
CA LEU A 10 17.74 13.73 -55.23
C LEU A 10 16.47 12.87 -55.19
N THR A 11 16.58 11.61 -54.76
CA THR A 11 15.41 10.75 -54.53
C THR A 11 14.81 11.06 -53.16
N ALA A 12 13.64 11.68 -53.17
CA ALA A 12 12.83 11.89 -51.98
C ALA A 12 12.18 10.55 -51.56
N ALA A 13 12.62 9.98 -50.45
CA ALA A 13 11.98 8.83 -49.84
C ALA A 13 10.73 9.30 -49.05
N THR A 14 9.56 8.97 -49.56
CA THR A 14 8.28 9.14 -48.86
C THR A 14 8.11 8.04 -47.82
N LEU A 15 8.22 8.37 -46.54
CA LEU A 15 7.85 7.48 -45.45
C LEU A 15 6.32 7.34 -45.38
N PRO A 16 5.77 6.13 -45.30
CA PRO A 16 4.35 5.95 -45.07
C PRO A 16 4.00 6.37 -43.64
N TRP A 17 3.05 7.25 -43.50
CA TRP A 17 2.45 7.61 -42.22
C TRP A 17 1.63 6.41 -41.75
N ALA A 18 2.11 5.72 -40.74
CA ALA A 18 1.32 4.73 -39.99
C ALA A 18 0.27 5.48 -39.18
N THR A 19 -0.97 5.43 -39.62
CA THR A 19 -2.13 5.83 -38.83
C THR A 19 -2.27 4.86 -37.67
N ALA A 20 -1.84 5.29 -36.47
CA ALA A 20 -2.15 4.58 -35.25
C ALA A 20 -3.66 4.67 -35.04
N VAL A 21 -4.36 3.56 -35.23
CA VAL A 21 -5.73 3.39 -34.78
C VAL A 21 -5.70 3.32 -33.28
N LEU A 22 -6.08 4.43 -32.59
CA LEU A 22 -6.38 4.43 -31.18
C LEU A 22 -7.64 3.57 -31.00
N ALA A 23 -7.45 2.36 -30.50
CA ALA A 23 -8.56 1.55 -30.02
C ALA A 23 -9.21 2.31 -28.86
N GLN A 24 -10.44 2.79 -29.08
CA GLN A 24 -11.29 3.29 -28.00
C GLN A 24 -11.57 2.12 -27.07
N GLN A 25 -10.97 2.16 -25.88
CA GLN A 25 -11.33 1.25 -24.80
C GLN A 25 -12.71 1.64 -24.25
N ASP A 26 -13.58 0.65 -24.14
CA ASP A 26 -14.91 0.78 -23.58
C ASP A 26 -14.81 1.23 -22.10
N PRO A 27 -15.51 2.30 -21.67
CA PRO A 27 -15.43 2.80 -20.29
C PRO A 27 -15.98 1.86 -19.23
N SER A 28 -16.57 0.71 -19.62
CA SER A 28 -17.22 -0.22 -18.69
C SER A 28 -16.32 -1.31 -18.12
N GLU A 29 -15.09 -1.49 -18.61
CA GLU A 29 -14.09 -2.40 -18.06
C GLU A 29 -12.85 -1.66 -17.59
N ALA A 30 -12.94 -0.97 -16.47
CA ALA A 30 -11.75 -0.57 -15.75
C ALA A 30 -11.21 -1.80 -15.01
N PRO A 31 -10.05 -2.37 -15.42
CA PRO A 31 -9.38 -3.38 -14.61
C PRO A 31 -9.07 -2.75 -13.26
N ALA A 32 -9.25 -3.52 -12.17
CA ALA A 32 -8.89 -3.08 -10.83
C ALA A 32 -7.42 -2.60 -10.85
N THR A 33 -7.23 -1.29 -11.01
CA THR A 33 -5.91 -0.68 -11.07
C THR A 33 -5.27 -0.83 -9.71
N ARG A 34 -4.25 -1.68 -9.61
CA ARG A 34 -3.29 -1.59 -8.50
C ARG A 34 -2.89 -0.12 -8.39
N PRO A 35 -2.98 0.50 -7.21
CA PRO A 35 -2.60 1.90 -7.06
C PRO A 35 -1.15 2.07 -7.53
N VAL A 36 -0.97 2.80 -8.62
CA VAL A 36 0.35 3.15 -9.14
C VAL A 36 0.93 4.20 -8.20
N ASN A 37 1.96 3.82 -7.46
CA ASN A 37 2.68 4.76 -6.61
C ASN A 37 3.32 5.86 -7.46
N PRO A 38 3.21 7.14 -7.07
CA PRO A 38 3.98 8.21 -7.71
C PRO A 38 5.48 7.94 -7.52
N VAL A 39 6.19 7.80 -8.63
CA VAL A 39 7.64 7.54 -8.68
C VAL A 39 8.37 8.82 -8.24
N SER A 40 8.85 8.89 -6.97
CA SER A 40 9.90 9.88 -6.61
C SER A 40 10.63 9.63 -5.29
N ALA A 41 10.25 8.63 -4.49
CA ALA A 41 11.03 8.25 -3.31
C ALA A 41 11.39 6.76 -3.40
N PRO A 42 12.53 6.32 -2.84
CA PRO A 42 12.86 4.90 -2.81
C PRO A 42 11.72 4.14 -2.15
N GLN A 43 11.21 3.12 -2.85
CA GLN A 43 10.09 2.32 -2.35
C GLN A 43 10.56 1.52 -1.15
N LYS A 44 9.90 1.71 0.01
CA LYS A 44 10.17 0.91 1.19
C LYS A 44 9.88 -0.55 0.95
N LEU A 45 10.68 -1.40 1.55
CA LEU A 45 10.52 -2.85 1.49
C LEU A 45 9.31 -3.30 2.33
N ILE A 46 8.75 -4.45 2.00
CA ILE A 46 7.79 -5.15 2.85
C ILE A 46 8.55 -6.26 3.57
N PHE A 47 8.54 -6.21 4.89
CA PHE A 47 9.03 -7.28 5.74
C PHE A 47 7.88 -8.27 5.98
N VAL A 48 8.13 -9.57 5.82
CA VAL A 48 7.16 -10.61 6.16
C VAL A 48 7.55 -11.20 7.52
N PRO A 49 6.78 -10.92 8.58
CA PRO A 49 7.05 -11.42 9.93
C PRO A 49 7.03 -12.95 10.01
N ASP A 50 7.75 -13.53 10.96
CA ASP A 50 7.81 -14.99 11.14
C ASP A 50 6.44 -15.59 11.41
N SER A 51 5.60 -14.90 12.17
CA SER A 51 4.21 -15.29 12.44
C SER A 51 3.31 -15.33 11.20
N LEU A 52 3.69 -14.65 10.12
CA LEU A 52 2.97 -14.64 8.85
C LEU A 52 3.59 -15.56 7.80
N LYS A 53 4.80 -16.09 8.00
CA LYS A 53 5.46 -17.03 7.08
C LYS A 53 4.69 -18.32 6.78
N PRO A 54 3.83 -18.86 7.69
CA PRO A 54 2.99 -20.01 7.35
C PRO A 54 2.01 -19.76 6.20
N TYR A 55 1.66 -18.51 5.91
CA TYR A 55 0.76 -18.16 4.80
C TYR A 55 1.54 -18.02 3.49
N ASP A 56 1.06 -18.67 2.44
CA ASP A 56 1.56 -18.43 1.08
C ASP A 56 0.82 -17.22 0.48
N PHE A 57 1.41 -16.05 0.58
CA PHE A 57 0.81 -14.81 0.08
C PHE A 57 0.49 -14.79 -1.41
N ASN A 58 1.00 -15.75 -2.19
CA ASN A 58 0.70 -15.88 -3.62
C ASN A 58 -0.56 -16.72 -3.89
N LYS A 59 -1.09 -17.41 -2.87
CA LYS A 59 -2.33 -18.16 -2.96
C LYS A 59 -3.53 -17.31 -2.57
N ASP A 60 -4.47 -17.16 -3.48
CA ASP A 60 -5.66 -16.32 -3.30
C ASP A 60 -6.66 -16.88 -2.26
N ASP A 61 -6.50 -18.13 -1.85
CA ASP A 61 -7.36 -18.79 -0.87
C ASP A 61 -6.81 -18.73 0.57
N GLU A 62 -5.63 -18.18 0.77
CA GLU A 62 -5.06 -17.96 2.09
C GLU A 62 -5.77 -16.82 2.84
N ARG A 63 -5.68 -16.86 4.17
CA ARG A 63 -6.23 -15.82 5.04
C ARG A 63 -5.66 -14.45 4.70
N TRP A 64 -4.34 -14.39 4.47
CA TRP A 64 -3.57 -13.22 4.07
C TRP A 64 -2.88 -13.49 2.75
N CYS A 65 -3.16 -12.70 1.72
CA CYS A 65 -2.55 -12.86 0.42
C CYS A 65 -2.41 -11.51 -0.30
N TRP A 66 -1.59 -11.49 -1.35
CA TRP A 66 -1.38 -10.27 -2.15
C TRP A 66 -2.63 -9.80 -2.87
N ARG A 67 -3.53 -10.69 -3.20
CA ARG A 67 -4.82 -10.33 -3.81
C ARG A 67 -5.66 -9.44 -2.90
N HIS A 68 -5.64 -9.70 -1.61
CA HIS A 68 -6.35 -8.94 -0.58
C HIS A 68 -5.40 -7.95 0.11
N SER A 69 -4.68 -7.17 -0.69
CA SER A 69 -3.74 -6.17 -0.19
C SER A 69 -3.74 -4.88 -0.99
N ALA A 70 -3.27 -3.82 -0.36
CA ALA A 70 -3.01 -2.53 -0.99
C ALA A 70 -1.79 -1.88 -0.34
N GLN A 71 -1.22 -0.87 -0.99
CA GLN A 71 -0.03 -0.21 -0.51
C GLN A 71 -0.12 1.29 -0.68
N THR A 72 0.46 2.02 0.27
CA THR A 72 0.86 3.41 0.14
C THR A 72 2.39 3.52 0.19
N GLN A 73 2.92 4.70 0.26
CA GLN A 73 4.38 4.89 0.35
C GLN A 73 4.97 4.23 1.59
N ASN A 74 4.29 4.32 2.74
CA ASN A 74 4.83 3.93 4.04
C ASN A 74 4.13 2.71 4.66
N ILE A 75 2.99 2.31 4.13
CA ILE A 75 2.12 1.30 4.74
C ILE A 75 1.76 0.23 3.71
N VAL A 76 1.71 -1.02 4.15
CA VAL A 76 1.05 -2.12 3.44
C VAL A 76 -0.19 -2.53 4.23
N TYR A 77 -1.30 -2.70 3.52
CA TYR A 77 -2.60 -3.07 4.06
C TYR A 77 -2.93 -4.48 3.60
N PHE A 78 -3.37 -5.32 4.51
CA PHE A 78 -3.96 -6.61 4.22
C PHE A 78 -5.35 -6.68 4.83
N TRP A 79 -6.28 -7.30 4.15
CA TRP A 79 -7.58 -7.66 4.70
C TRP A 79 -7.85 -9.14 4.50
N GLU A 80 -8.52 -9.74 5.48
CA GLU A 80 -8.80 -11.17 5.45
C GLU A 80 -9.67 -11.58 4.26
N LYS A 81 -9.46 -12.78 3.75
CA LYS A 81 -10.17 -13.38 2.63
C LYS A 81 -11.71 -13.22 2.66
N PRO A 82 -12.43 -13.31 3.81
CA PRO A 82 -13.88 -13.15 3.82
C PRO A 82 -14.38 -11.78 3.35
N PHE A 83 -13.54 -10.75 3.33
CA PHE A 83 -13.91 -9.46 2.72
C PHE A 83 -14.04 -9.54 1.19
N GLY A 84 -13.45 -10.54 0.55
CA GLY A 84 -13.34 -10.63 -0.91
C GLY A 84 -12.41 -9.57 -1.50
N ASP A 85 -12.49 -9.40 -2.81
CA ASP A 85 -11.62 -8.46 -3.54
C ASP A 85 -11.98 -6.99 -3.30
N ASN A 86 -13.24 -6.73 -2.92
CA ASN A 86 -13.73 -5.37 -2.67
C ASN A 86 -14.21 -5.20 -1.21
N PRO A 87 -13.37 -4.66 -0.32
CA PRO A 87 -13.75 -4.47 1.07
C PRO A 87 -14.81 -3.39 1.31
N GLN A 88 -15.25 -2.68 0.26
CA GLN A 88 -16.39 -1.76 0.35
C GLN A 88 -17.74 -2.48 0.19
N ASN A 89 -17.75 -3.72 -0.28
CA ASN A 89 -18.97 -4.51 -0.45
C ASN A 89 -18.80 -5.98 -0.02
N PRO A 90 -18.26 -6.26 1.16
CA PRO A 90 -18.09 -7.61 1.65
C PRO A 90 -19.44 -8.19 2.10
N PRO A 91 -19.54 -9.51 2.29
CA PRO A 91 -20.64 -10.11 3.02
C PRO A 91 -20.82 -9.49 4.41
N SER A 92 -22.01 -9.60 4.99
CA SER A 92 -22.24 -9.23 6.38
C SER A 92 -21.84 -10.39 7.30
N LEU A 93 -21.40 -10.07 8.52
CA LEU A 93 -21.14 -11.06 9.57
C LEU A 93 -22.22 -10.91 10.64
N GLU A 94 -22.99 -11.99 10.89
CA GLU A 94 -24.09 -11.97 11.87
C GLU A 94 -25.08 -10.80 11.65
N GLY A 95 -25.36 -10.49 10.37
CA GLY A 95 -26.23 -9.36 10.00
C GLY A 95 -25.62 -7.97 10.18
N LYS A 96 -24.37 -7.85 10.62
CA LYS A 96 -23.67 -6.58 10.75
C LYS A 96 -22.85 -6.27 9.49
N PRO A 97 -22.83 -5.00 9.04
CA PRO A 97 -22.04 -4.60 7.88
C PRO A 97 -20.54 -4.67 8.18
N MET A 98 -19.79 -5.36 7.32
CA MET A 98 -18.34 -5.51 7.44
C MET A 98 -17.56 -4.57 6.51
N LYS A 99 -18.27 -3.74 5.74
CA LYS A 99 -17.65 -2.83 4.78
C LYS A 99 -16.80 -1.76 5.46
N PHE A 100 -15.72 -1.38 4.80
CA PHE A 100 -14.91 -0.20 5.13
C PHE A 100 -14.41 0.50 3.87
N ASP A 101 -14.10 1.78 3.99
CA ASP A 101 -13.54 2.58 2.90
C ASP A 101 -12.01 2.47 2.91
N LEU A 102 -11.47 1.64 2.01
CA LEU A 102 -10.03 1.43 1.88
C LEU A 102 -9.30 2.74 1.51
N GLY A 103 -9.87 3.57 0.64
CA GLY A 103 -9.27 4.84 0.24
C GLY A 103 -9.16 5.82 1.42
N ASN A 104 -10.22 5.90 2.24
CA ASN A 104 -10.19 6.70 3.46
C ASN A 104 -9.17 6.14 4.46
N LEU A 105 -9.13 4.82 4.66
CA LEU A 105 -8.16 4.16 5.54
C LEU A 105 -6.72 4.50 5.11
N GLN A 106 -6.39 4.33 3.84
CA GLN A 106 -5.09 4.66 3.28
C GLN A 106 -4.72 6.13 3.48
N THR A 107 -5.64 7.04 3.16
CA THR A 107 -5.42 8.48 3.29
C THR A 107 -5.17 8.89 4.74
N GLN A 108 -5.98 8.39 5.68
CA GLN A 108 -5.87 8.80 7.09
C GLN A 108 -4.61 8.21 7.73
N VAL A 109 -4.35 6.91 7.55
CA VAL A 109 -3.17 6.26 8.17
C VAL A 109 -1.87 6.82 7.60
N GLU A 110 -1.81 7.06 6.28
CA GLU A 110 -0.63 7.69 5.67
C GLU A 110 -0.40 9.12 6.19
N ARG A 111 -1.47 9.88 6.42
CA ARG A 111 -1.39 11.22 7.02
C ARG A 111 -0.87 11.16 8.46
N PHE A 112 -1.37 10.22 9.29
CA PHE A 112 -0.89 10.03 10.65
C PHE A 112 0.57 9.58 10.66
N TYR A 113 0.94 8.63 9.79
CA TYR A 113 2.32 8.18 9.66
C TYR A 113 3.27 9.35 9.38
N ARG A 114 2.94 10.21 8.40
CA ARG A 114 3.77 11.38 8.09
C ARG A 114 3.86 12.35 9.26
N PHE A 115 2.79 12.55 10.00
CA PHE A 115 2.81 13.38 11.20
C PHE A 115 3.80 12.84 12.24
N PHE A 116 3.78 11.55 12.55
CA PHE A 116 4.72 10.94 13.48
C PHE A 116 6.16 10.99 12.96
N ARG A 117 6.37 10.67 11.70
CA ARG A 117 7.70 10.67 11.09
C ARG A 117 8.26 12.08 10.92
N ASP A 118 7.49 12.98 10.26
CA ASP A 118 8.02 14.25 9.75
C ASP A 118 7.91 15.37 10.78
N THR A 119 6.83 15.38 11.59
CA THR A 119 6.60 16.42 12.59
C THR A 119 7.17 16.04 13.95
N LEU A 120 6.84 14.85 14.44
CA LEU A 120 7.29 14.39 15.76
C LEU A 120 8.68 13.73 15.72
N LYS A 121 9.22 13.45 14.53
CA LYS A 121 10.56 12.86 14.34
C LYS A 121 10.73 11.49 15.01
N PHE A 122 9.69 10.68 15.05
CA PHE A 122 9.74 9.34 15.63
C PHE A 122 10.46 8.30 14.76
N SER A 123 10.84 8.67 13.53
CA SER A 123 11.64 7.83 12.65
C SER A 123 12.87 8.59 12.19
N LEU A 124 14.03 8.00 12.37
CA LEU A 124 15.30 8.56 11.91
C LEU A 124 15.69 7.97 10.55
N PRO A 125 16.46 8.71 9.74
CA PRO A 125 17.03 8.18 8.50
C PRO A 125 17.79 6.87 8.75
N GLY A 126 17.51 5.85 7.95
CA GLY A 126 18.14 4.53 8.07
C GLY A 126 17.56 3.61 9.13
N SER A 127 16.57 4.08 9.92
CA SER A 127 15.83 3.25 10.88
C SER A 127 14.97 2.18 10.19
N ILE A 128 14.39 1.27 10.98
CA ILE A 128 13.45 0.25 10.48
C ILE A 128 12.26 0.91 9.79
N CYS A 129 11.69 1.97 10.40
CA CYS A 129 10.61 2.76 9.81
C CYS A 129 10.98 3.42 8.48
N ASP A 130 12.26 3.72 8.26
CA ASP A 130 12.72 4.32 7.00
C ASP A 130 12.89 3.27 5.90
N LYS A 131 13.28 2.05 6.25
CA LYS A 131 13.55 0.96 5.31
C LYS A 131 12.31 0.14 4.95
N TYR A 132 11.42 -0.07 5.91
CA TYR A 132 10.28 -0.98 5.76
C TYR A 132 8.94 -0.26 5.91
N LYS A 133 7.92 -0.78 5.24
CA LYS A 133 6.53 -0.35 5.44
C LYS A 133 6.01 -0.93 6.74
N MET A 134 5.24 -0.13 7.49
CA MET A 134 4.38 -0.66 8.55
C MET A 134 3.20 -1.43 7.97
N MET A 135 2.59 -2.29 8.75
CA MET A 135 1.49 -3.15 8.31
C MET A 135 0.16 -2.72 8.93
N VAL A 136 -0.92 -2.81 8.17
CA VAL A 136 -2.30 -2.70 8.66
C VAL A 136 -3.02 -3.99 8.32
N MET A 137 -3.48 -4.70 9.35
CA MET A 137 -4.16 -5.98 9.25
C MET A 137 -5.64 -5.79 9.59
N VAL A 138 -6.51 -5.93 8.58
CA VAL A 138 -7.95 -5.75 8.77
C VAL A 138 -8.59 -7.13 8.97
N ASN A 139 -9.01 -7.40 10.21
CA ASN A 139 -9.62 -8.68 10.58
C ASN A 139 -11.13 -8.65 10.29
N TYR A 140 -11.66 -9.76 9.76
CA TYR A 140 -13.09 -9.97 9.54
C TYR A 140 -13.76 -10.43 10.83
N SER A 141 -13.94 -9.49 11.77
CA SER A 141 -14.45 -9.75 13.12
C SER A 141 -15.31 -8.60 13.63
N LEU A 142 -16.22 -8.90 14.55
CA LEU A 142 -17.08 -7.94 15.27
C LEU A 142 -16.49 -7.49 16.61
N GLU A 143 -15.31 -7.94 16.98
CA GLU A 143 -14.70 -7.68 18.31
C GLU A 143 -14.43 -6.21 18.63
N GLY A 144 -14.40 -5.35 17.65
CA GLY A 144 -14.15 -3.92 17.87
C GLY A 144 -12.69 -3.59 18.16
N THR A 145 -11.77 -4.37 17.60
CA THR A 145 -10.33 -4.20 17.79
C THR A 145 -9.81 -2.97 17.05
N ALA A 146 -9.05 -2.14 17.76
CA ALA A 146 -8.04 -1.26 17.20
C ALA A 146 -6.84 -1.38 18.12
N TYR A 147 -5.72 -1.87 17.64
CA TYR A 147 -4.52 -2.12 18.41
C TYR A 147 -3.27 -1.78 17.60
N GLY A 148 -2.37 -1.02 18.18
CA GLY A 148 -1.06 -0.68 17.66
C GLY A 148 0.04 -1.44 18.37
N GLY A 149 0.95 -2.00 17.61
CA GLY A 149 2.06 -2.80 18.15
C GLY A 149 3.13 -3.06 17.10
N THR A 150 3.85 -4.15 17.28
CA THR A 150 4.85 -4.63 16.34
C THR A 150 4.63 -6.11 16.03
N TYR A 151 5.05 -6.54 14.86
CA TYR A 151 5.33 -7.95 14.58
C TYR A 151 6.80 -8.24 14.91
N ASP A 152 7.04 -9.34 15.63
CA ASP A 152 8.37 -9.87 15.96
C ASP A 152 9.28 -8.81 16.61
N ASP A 153 8.70 -7.86 17.36
CA ASP A 153 9.38 -6.70 17.93
C ASP A 153 10.22 -5.89 16.92
N PHE A 154 9.86 -6.00 15.65
CA PHE A 154 10.64 -5.44 14.55
C PHE A 154 9.85 -4.47 13.68
N ILE A 155 8.68 -4.87 13.15
CA ILE A 155 7.92 -4.03 12.23
C ILE A 155 6.63 -3.50 12.87
N GLY A 156 6.41 -2.18 12.82
CA GLY A 156 5.18 -1.57 13.33
C GLY A 156 3.94 -2.08 12.60
N ALA A 157 2.90 -2.38 13.37
CA ALA A 157 1.66 -2.91 12.84
C ALA A 157 0.43 -2.37 13.56
N LEU A 158 -0.69 -2.33 12.82
CA LEU A 158 -2.04 -2.06 13.33
C LEU A 158 -2.92 -3.27 13.05
N TRP A 159 -3.66 -3.72 14.04
CA TRP A 159 -4.73 -4.72 13.89
C TRP A 159 -6.06 -4.02 14.12
N VAL A 160 -6.94 -4.07 13.12
CA VAL A 160 -8.21 -3.34 13.15
C VAL A 160 -9.37 -4.21 12.67
N THR A 161 -10.56 -3.87 13.15
CA THR A 161 -11.82 -4.46 12.67
C THR A 161 -12.70 -3.39 12.05
N PRO A 162 -13.67 -3.73 11.18
CA PRO A 162 -14.46 -2.77 10.41
C PRO A 162 -15.12 -1.67 11.24
N ASN A 163 -15.69 -2.01 12.39
CA ASN A 163 -16.37 -1.05 13.27
C ASN A 163 -15.46 0.06 13.85
N ARG A 164 -14.14 -0.05 13.69
CA ARG A 164 -13.15 0.98 14.07
C ARG A 164 -12.69 1.84 12.89
N ILE A 165 -13.04 1.44 11.66
CA ILE A 165 -12.56 2.08 10.43
C ILE A 165 -13.69 2.49 9.47
N GLN A 166 -14.96 2.47 9.93
CA GLN A 166 -16.11 2.93 9.14
C GLN A 166 -16.30 4.45 9.16
N ASP A 167 -15.78 5.12 10.15
CA ASP A 167 -15.89 6.58 10.27
C ASP A 167 -14.96 7.31 9.30
N LYS A 168 -15.33 8.54 8.94
CA LYS A 168 -14.45 9.40 8.13
C LYS A 168 -13.20 9.83 8.88
N LYS A 169 -13.30 10.02 10.21
CA LYS A 169 -12.17 10.40 11.07
C LYS A 169 -11.72 9.17 11.86
N LEU A 170 -10.53 8.70 11.57
CA LEU A 170 -9.96 7.50 12.19
C LEU A 170 -9.02 7.87 13.36
N ASN A 171 -9.46 8.73 14.26
CA ASN A 171 -8.61 9.25 15.34
C ASN A 171 -8.08 8.16 16.27
N CYS A 172 -8.83 7.06 16.49
CA CYS A 172 -8.34 5.92 17.24
C CYS A 172 -7.10 5.29 16.58
N LEU A 173 -7.04 5.26 15.24
CA LEU A 173 -5.87 4.74 14.53
C LEU A 173 -4.64 5.66 14.66
N ALA A 174 -4.84 6.96 14.86
CA ALA A 174 -3.72 7.86 15.16
C ALA A 174 -3.06 7.49 16.50
N HIS A 175 -3.87 7.19 17.53
CA HIS A 175 -3.41 6.73 18.83
C HIS A 175 -2.66 5.40 18.70
N GLU A 176 -3.28 4.41 18.07
CA GLU A 176 -2.68 3.07 17.91
C GLU A 176 -1.41 3.08 17.07
N LEU A 177 -1.36 3.91 16.03
CA LEU A 177 -0.15 4.09 15.24
C LEU A 177 0.98 4.71 16.07
N GLY A 178 0.65 5.57 17.03
CA GLY A 178 1.60 6.08 18.01
C GLY A 178 2.27 4.96 18.81
N HIS A 179 1.51 3.97 19.28
CA HIS A 179 2.07 2.80 19.93
C HIS A 179 2.99 1.98 19.01
N SER A 180 2.59 1.80 17.75
CA SER A 180 3.44 1.11 16.75
C SER A 180 4.77 1.83 16.55
N PHE A 181 4.78 3.16 16.50
CA PHE A 181 6.02 3.94 16.41
C PHE A 181 6.86 3.82 17.69
N GLN A 182 6.26 3.89 18.87
CA GLN A 182 6.98 3.78 20.13
C GLN A 182 7.70 2.43 20.24
N LEU A 183 7.01 1.33 19.95
CA LEU A 183 7.57 -0.01 20.02
C LEU A 183 8.65 -0.22 18.92
N GLN A 184 8.46 0.34 17.74
CA GLN A 184 9.45 0.23 16.66
C GLN A 184 10.71 1.05 16.95
N ILE A 185 10.61 2.22 17.61
CA ILE A 185 11.77 2.97 18.10
C ILE A 185 12.57 2.14 19.10
N MET A 186 11.91 1.38 19.96
CA MET A 186 12.58 0.47 20.91
C MET A 186 13.37 -0.61 20.15
N ALA A 187 12.82 -1.18 19.09
CA ALA A 187 13.52 -2.15 18.24
C ALA A 187 14.75 -1.54 17.54
N ASP A 188 14.68 -0.28 17.12
CA ASP A 188 15.81 0.46 16.53
C ASP A 188 16.93 0.76 17.54
N LYS A 189 16.62 0.82 18.82
CA LYS A 189 17.56 1.18 19.89
C LYS A 189 18.12 -0.02 20.64
N THR A 190 18.23 -1.18 20.02
CA THR A 190 18.91 -2.36 20.62
C THR A 190 18.83 -2.43 22.17
N GLY A 191 17.62 -2.61 22.72
CA GLY A 191 17.43 -3.05 24.12
C GLY A 191 17.29 -1.99 25.19
N GLU A 192 17.24 -0.70 24.90
CA GLU A 192 16.87 0.31 25.90
C GLU A 192 15.36 0.51 25.93
N ALA A 193 14.71 -0.06 26.94
CA ALA A 193 13.34 0.25 27.26
C ALA A 193 13.20 1.73 27.65
N TRP A 194 12.15 2.38 27.20
CA TRP A 194 11.74 3.66 27.74
C TRP A 194 11.30 3.44 29.20
N GLY A 195 12.14 3.85 30.13
CA GLY A 195 11.77 3.95 31.52
C GLY A 195 10.89 5.17 31.77
#